data_38b7cd3b401bc9e99eba49861aa3a5d5
#
_entry.id   38b7cd3b401bc9e99eba49861aa3a5d5
#
_cell.length_a   1.000
_cell.length_b   1.000
_cell.length_c   1.000
_cell.angle_alpha   90.00
_cell.angle_beta   90.00
_cell.angle_gamma   90.00
#
_symmetry.space_group_name_H-M   'P 1'
#
loop_
_entity.id
_entity.type
_entity.pdbx_description
1 polymer ?
#
loop_
_entity_poly.entity_id
_entity_poly.type
_entity_poly.pdbx_seq_one_letter_code
_entity_poly.pdbx_strand_id
1 'polypeptide(L)'
;MLLLALIAVSSASWAEDGSRLKLATTTSLYDTELLDTLGQKFQDEYGVRVDSVSGGTGIAIQYGERGDVDLIIIHDKARELKFVKDGHGLQRRCFAYNYFYIVSPKDDPAGITGLNATQAFAKIREEGLKNPDKVKFVSRGDNSGTHTKEQSLWKGAGFNYSAINNSTNHWYLETGTGMGATLVMTNEKSAYTLTDMSTFMAYKGNLSLVPLIQGGKELLNIYVAIAMNPAKHQGANCTLANKLINFLVSDKGQALIANFGKEKYGQPLFFAARGNCTKIGCSEDECAVPTNASCSAANNAAAEIR
;
A
#
# COMPACT_ATOMS: atom_id res chain seq x y z
N MET A 1 -23.89 72.67 3.06
CA MET A 1 -23.23 71.61 3.82
C MET A 1 -23.58 70.31 3.14
N LEU A 2 -22.66 69.74 2.35
CA LEU A 2 -22.83 68.47 1.70
C LEU A 2 -22.12 67.42 2.57
N LEU A 3 -22.88 66.41 3.11
CA LEU A 3 -22.31 65.29 3.83
C LEU A 3 -21.87 64.26 2.81
N LEU A 4 -20.57 63.98 2.68
CA LEU A 4 -20.02 62.82 1.97
C LEU A 4 -20.07 61.62 2.90
N ALA A 5 -20.90 60.64 2.57
CA ALA A 5 -20.88 59.29 3.21
C ALA A 5 -19.76 58.48 2.60
N LEU A 6 -18.71 58.18 3.38
CA LEU A 6 -17.69 57.17 3.04
C LEU A 6 -18.30 55.78 3.16
N ILE A 7 -18.50 55.10 2.04
CA ILE A 7 -18.82 53.66 2.02
C ILE A 7 -17.49 52.90 2.15
N ALA A 8 -17.25 52.30 3.32
CA ALA A 8 -16.14 51.35 3.52
C ALA A 8 -16.52 50.04 2.82
N VAL A 9 -15.92 49.79 1.68
CA VAL A 9 -16.00 48.46 1.03
C VAL A 9 -15.06 47.51 1.79
N SER A 10 -15.63 46.71 2.68
CA SER A 10 -14.89 45.59 3.27
C SER A 10 -14.63 44.56 2.17
N SER A 11 -13.38 44.47 1.70
CA SER A 11 -12.92 43.36 0.88
C SER A 11 -12.97 42.05 1.72
N ALA A 12 -14.02 41.27 1.53
CA ALA A 12 -14.01 39.88 1.99
C ALA A 12 -12.86 39.19 1.25
N SER A 13 -11.78 38.88 1.97
CA SER A 13 -10.74 38.00 1.46
C SER A 13 -11.39 36.61 1.30
N TRP A 14 -11.60 36.23 0.04
CA TRP A 14 -11.88 34.85 -0.27
C TRP A 14 -10.67 34.07 0.23
N ALA A 15 -10.89 33.12 1.17
CA ALA A 15 -9.86 32.20 1.58
C ALA A 15 -9.36 31.52 0.28
N GLU A 16 -8.09 31.70 -0.06
CA GLU A 16 -7.45 30.94 -1.13
C GLU A 16 -7.73 29.48 -0.86
N ASP A 17 -8.39 28.81 -1.82
CA ASP A 17 -8.57 27.35 -1.78
C ASP A 17 -7.16 26.77 -1.68
N GLY A 18 -6.80 26.24 -0.49
CA GLY A 18 -5.43 25.85 -0.15
C GLY A 18 -4.89 24.88 -1.21
N SER A 19 -3.60 24.95 -1.48
CA SER A 19 -2.94 24.08 -2.47
C SER A 19 -3.37 22.62 -2.27
N ARG A 20 -3.70 21.92 -3.36
CA ARG A 20 -4.19 20.53 -3.36
C ARG A 20 -3.17 19.60 -4.01
N LEU A 21 -3.00 18.43 -3.45
CA LEU A 21 -2.15 17.36 -3.95
C LEU A 21 -3.01 16.14 -4.25
N LYS A 22 -2.96 15.65 -5.47
CA LYS A 22 -3.71 14.46 -5.92
C LYS A 22 -2.88 13.20 -5.74
N LEU A 23 -3.42 12.22 -5.02
CA LEU A 23 -2.77 10.96 -4.69
C LEU A 23 -3.61 9.77 -5.15
N ALA A 24 -3.00 8.81 -5.85
CA ALA A 24 -3.62 7.50 -6.06
C ALA A 24 -2.93 6.43 -5.19
N THR A 25 -3.73 5.56 -4.58
CA THR A 25 -3.24 4.52 -3.68
C THR A 25 -4.03 3.21 -3.79
N THR A 26 -3.61 2.19 -3.02
CA THR A 26 -4.31 0.91 -2.94
C THR A 26 -5.45 0.96 -1.93
N THR A 27 -6.54 0.20 -2.20
CA THR A 27 -7.68 0.09 -1.27
C THR A 27 -7.24 -0.38 0.11
N SER A 28 -6.35 -1.37 0.19
CA SER A 28 -5.88 -1.91 1.47
C SER A 28 -5.13 -0.88 2.33
N LEU A 29 -4.38 0.04 1.73
CA LEU A 29 -3.75 1.13 2.47
C LEU A 29 -4.76 2.24 2.81
N TYR A 30 -5.63 2.58 1.88
CA TYR A 30 -6.68 3.58 2.08
C TYR A 30 -7.60 3.21 3.24
N ASP A 31 -8.07 1.97 3.29
CA ASP A 31 -8.99 1.44 4.31
C ASP A 31 -8.40 1.44 5.74
N THR A 32 -7.08 1.61 5.89
CA THR A 32 -6.44 1.70 7.21
C THR A 32 -6.52 3.08 7.86
N GLU A 33 -6.92 4.12 7.13
CA GLU A 33 -6.94 5.53 7.57
C GLU A 33 -5.53 6.11 7.88
N LEU A 34 -4.45 5.39 7.57
CA LEU A 34 -3.09 5.91 7.76
C LEU A 34 -2.85 7.17 6.93
N LEU A 35 -3.27 7.14 5.65
CA LEU A 35 -3.08 8.26 4.74
C LEU A 35 -3.92 9.48 5.14
N ASP A 36 -5.11 9.28 5.70
CA ASP A 36 -5.93 10.38 6.21
C ASP A 36 -5.25 11.04 7.41
N THR A 37 -4.71 10.23 8.34
CA THR A 37 -3.94 10.73 9.49
C THR A 37 -2.70 11.51 9.06
N LEU A 38 -1.92 10.97 8.13
CA LEU A 38 -0.70 11.61 7.62
C LEU A 38 -1.03 12.85 6.78
N GLY A 39 -2.09 12.78 5.94
CA GLY A 39 -2.57 13.89 5.12
C GLY A 39 -3.08 15.05 5.96
N GLN A 40 -3.82 14.79 7.04
CA GLN A 40 -4.26 15.85 7.96
C GLN A 40 -3.08 16.53 8.64
N LYS A 41 -2.08 15.77 9.13
CA LYS A 41 -0.86 16.33 9.73
C LYS A 41 -0.01 17.11 8.73
N PHE A 42 0.02 16.67 7.48
CA PHE A 42 0.67 17.38 6.40
C PHE A 42 -0.06 18.69 6.07
N GLN A 43 -1.39 18.67 6.03
CA GLN A 43 -2.21 19.86 5.83
C GLN A 43 -2.05 20.87 6.97
N ASP A 44 -2.07 20.41 8.24
CA ASP A 44 -1.87 21.25 9.42
C ASP A 44 -0.51 21.99 9.38
N GLU A 45 0.53 21.35 8.82
CA GLU A 45 1.89 21.90 8.80
C GLU A 45 2.18 22.75 7.57
N TYR A 46 1.65 22.36 6.42
CA TYR A 46 2.02 22.94 5.13
C TYR A 46 0.88 23.68 4.42
N GLY A 47 -0.34 23.63 4.94
CA GLY A 47 -1.52 24.22 4.29
C GLY A 47 -1.92 23.52 2.98
N VAL A 48 -1.46 22.30 2.72
CA VAL A 48 -1.72 21.56 1.48
C VAL A 48 -2.65 20.39 1.78
N ARG A 49 -3.81 20.38 1.15
CA ARG A 49 -4.76 19.28 1.24
C ARG A 49 -4.34 18.11 0.34
N VAL A 50 -4.42 16.90 0.85
CA VAL A 50 -4.18 15.67 0.07
C VAL A 50 -5.52 15.05 -0.32
N ASP A 51 -5.78 14.99 -1.63
CA ASP A 51 -6.97 14.36 -2.20
C ASP A 51 -6.60 12.96 -2.70
N SER A 52 -7.07 11.95 -2.01
CA SER A 52 -6.75 10.55 -2.28
C SER A 52 -7.84 9.85 -3.09
N VAL A 53 -7.45 9.11 -4.11
CA VAL A 53 -8.28 8.12 -4.79
C VAL A 53 -7.71 6.72 -4.56
N SER A 54 -8.56 5.73 -4.36
CA SER A 54 -8.12 4.37 -4.09
C SER A 54 -8.64 3.37 -5.11
N GLY A 55 -7.86 2.31 -5.33
CA GLY A 55 -8.20 1.20 -6.22
C GLY A 55 -7.25 0.03 -6.04
N GLY A 56 -7.31 -1.00 -6.86
CA GLY A 56 -6.26 -2.01 -6.93
C GLY A 56 -4.94 -1.40 -7.41
N THR A 57 -3.79 -2.03 -7.14
CA THR A 57 -2.47 -1.53 -7.56
C THR A 57 -2.43 -1.14 -9.04
N GLY A 58 -3.05 -1.94 -9.92
CA GLY A 58 -3.14 -1.63 -11.36
C GLY A 58 -3.89 -0.34 -11.64
N ILE A 59 -4.96 -0.06 -10.91
CA ILE A 59 -5.76 1.18 -11.06
C ILE A 59 -4.96 2.39 -10.59
N ALA A 60 -4.27 2.30 -9.45
CA ALA A 60 -3.41 3.40 -8.97
C ALA A 60 -2.29 3.72 -9.98
N ILE A 61 -1.68 2.70 -10.58
CA ILE A 61 -0.68 2.84 -11.64
C ILE A 61 -1.28 3.52 -12.87
N GLN A 62 -2.47 3.12 -13.32
CA GLN A 62 -3.15 3.74 -14.48
C GLN A 62 -3.44 5.23 -14.26
N TYR A 63 -3.83 5.66 -13.06
CA TYR A 63 -3.95 7.08 -12.73
C TYR A 63 -2.61 7.81 -12.91
N GLY A 64 -1.52 7.22 -12.44
CA GLY A 64 -0.18 7.78 -12.62
C GLY A 64 0.27 7.80 -14.09
N GLU A 65 0.04 6.71 -14.85
CA GLU A 65 0.39 6.62 -16.28
C GLU A 65 -0.34 7.65 -17.15
N ARG A 66 -1.58 8.00 -16.79
CA ARG A 66 -2.35 9.06 -17.45
C ARG A 66 -1.97 10.47 -17.00
N GLY A 67 -1.26 10.61 -15.86
CA GLY A 67 -0.94 11.90 -15.26
C GLY A 67 -2.13 12.57 -14.55
N ASP A 68 -3.13 11.79 -14.13
CA ASP A 68 -4.32 12.28 -13.42
C ASP A 68 -4.02 12.67 -11.97
N VAL A 69 -2.88 12.21 -11.43
CA VAL A 69 -2.42 12.43 -10.05
C VAL A 69 -0.99 12.97 -10.01
N ASP A 70 -0.58 13.51 -8.87
CA ASP A 70 0.75 14.08 -8.63
C ASP A 70 1.73 13.04 -8.08
N LEU A 71 1.19 12.04 -7.36
CA LEU A 71 1.97 10.92 -6.88
C LEU A 71 1.11 9.66 -6.71
N ILE A 72 1.79 8.50 -6.71
CA ILE A 72 1.17 7.22 -6.34
C ILE A 72 1.82 6.68 -5.07
N ILE A 73 1.03 5.99 -4.23
CA ILE A 73 1.51 5.19 -3.10
C ILE A 73 1.02 3.77 -3.28
N ILE A 74 1.95 2.84 -3.51
CA ILE A 74 1.67 1.43 -3.78
C ILE A 74 2.68 0.52 -3.05
N HIS A 75 2.50 -0.79 -3.15
CA HIS A 75 3.34 -1.79 -2.46
C HIS A 75 3.59 -3.05 -3.32
N ASP A 76 3.97 -2.85 -4.59
CA ASP A 76 4.33 -3.91 -5.53
C ASP A 76 5.65 -3.55 -6.21
N LYS A 77 6.75 -4.08 -5.67
CA LYS A 77 8.12 -3.71 -6.10
C LYS A 77 8.35 -3.89 -7.61
N ALA A 78 7.80 -4.93 -8.21
CA ALA A 78 8.00 -5.19 -9.64
C ALA A 78 7.32 -4.12 -10.50
N ARG A 79 6.07 -3.77 -10.15
CA ARG A 79 5.31 -2.72 -10.84
C ARG A 79 5.87 -1.33 -10.58
N GLU A 80 6.36 -1.04 -9.36
CA GLU A 80 7.02 0.21 -9.00
C GLU A 80 8.28 0.45 -9.83
N LEU A 81 9.14 -0.56 -9.91
CA LEU A 81 10.36 -0.50 -10.72
C LEU A 81 10.04 -0.32 -12.21
N LYS A 82 9.03 -1.01 -12.72
CA LYS A 82 8.58 -0.84 -14.10
C LYS A 82 8.08 0.57 -14.35
N PHE A 83 7.24 1.12 -13.46
CA PHE A 83 6.67 2.47 -13.56
C PHE A 83 7.75 3.56 -13.63
N VAL A 84 8.80 3.44 -12.79
CA VAL A 84 9.96 4.35 -12.83
C VAL A 84 10.78 4.13 -14.09
N LYS A 85 11.06 2.87 -14.48
CA LYS A 85 11.81 2.54 -15.69
C LYS A 85 11.14 3.06 -16.96
N ASP A 86 9.82 3.02 -17.01
CA ASP A 86 9.03 3.52 -18.14
C ASP A 86 8.93 5.08 -18.15
N GLY A 87 9.58 5.74 -17.18
CA GLY A 87 9.69 7.19 -17.08
C GLY A 87 8.43 7.89 -16.54
N HIS A 88 7.43 7.17 -16.03
CA HIS A 88 6.22 7.77 -15.47
C HIS A 88 6.46 8.38 -14.09
N GLY A 89 7.29 7.76 -13.27
CA GLY A 89 7.68 8.23 -11.94
C GLY A 89 9.15 8.63 -11.86
N LEU A 90 9.51 9.46 -10.87
CA LEU A 90 10.88 9.88 -10.63
C LEU A 90 11.67 8.79 -9.90
N GLN A 91 11.42 8.61 -8.63
CA GLN A 91 12.15 7.70 -7.76
C GLN A 91 11.21 7.02 -6.77
N ARG A 92 11.47 5.75 -6.48
CA ARG A 92 10.80 5.04 -5.41
C ARG A 92 11.26 5.57 -4.05
N ARG A 93 10.31 5.82 -3.13
CA ARG A 93 10.59 6.30 -1.78
C ARG A 93 9.89 5.40 -0.77
N CYS A 94 10.66 4.51 -0.13
CA CYS A 94 10.16 3.61 0.90
C CYS A 94 9.92 4.41 2.19
N PHE A 95 8.67 4.47 2.68
CA PHE A 95 8.35 5.25 3.88
C PHE A 95 7.77 4.42 5.03
N ALA A 96 7.14 3.30 4.72
CA ALA A 96 6.55 2.40 5.70
C ALA A 96 6.67 0.94 5.26
N TYR A 97 6.56 0.03 6.21
CA TYR A 97 6.37 -1.39 5.91
C TYR A 97 5.50 -2.04 6.97
N ASN A 98 4.91 -3.17 6.61
CA ASN A 98 4.33 -4.14 7.53
C ASN A 98 4.51 -5.55 6.97
N TYR A 99 3.73 -6.51 7.42
CA TYR A 99 3.79 -7.88 6.94
C TYR A 99 2.44 -8.34 6.41
N PHE A 100 2.48 -9.22 5.44
CA PHE A 100 1.35 -10.09 5.18
C PHE A 100 1.28 -11.15 6.26
N TYR A 101 0.05 -11.59 6.54
CA TYR A 101 -0.24 -12.71 7.43
C TYR A 101 -0.88 -13.83 6.62
N ILE A 102 -0.56 -15.08 6.95
CA ILE A 102 -1.37 -16.23 6.55
C ILE A 102 -2.28 -16.52 7.73
N VAL A 103 -3.57 -16.31 7.53
CA VAL A 103 -4.60 -16.51 8.54
C VAL A 103 -5.41 -17.77 8.24
N SER A 104 -5.94 -18.38 9.29
CA SER A 104 -6.63 -19.67 9.21
C SER A 104 -7.66 -19.83 10.32
N PRO A 105 -8.49 -20.87 10.26
CA PRO A 105 -9.18 -21.39 11.43
C PRO A 105 -8.18 -21.75 12.54
N LYS A 106 -8.62 -21.64 13.78
CA LYS A 106 -7.77 -21.84 14.97
C LYS A 106 -7.21 -23.26 15.09
N ASP A 107 -7.91 -24.26 14.57
CA ASP A 107 -7.55 -25.68 14.59
C ASP A 107 -6.51 -26.08 13.54
N ASP A 108 -6.11 -25.15 12.65
CA ASP A 108 -5.08 -25.32 11.63
C ASP A 108 -5.18 -26.67 10.87
N PRO A 109 -6.26 -26.91 10.12
CA PRO A 109 -6.51 -28.22 9.52
C PRO A 109 -5.47 -28.66 8.47
N ALA A 110 -4.67 -27.76 7.92
CA ALA A 110 -3.54 -28.08 7.04
C ALA A 110 -2.21 -28.28 7.79
N GLY A 111 -2.13 -27.89 9.07
CA GLY A 111 -0.91 -28.04 9.88
C GLY A 111 0.24 -27.16 9.41
N ILE A 112 -0.01 -25.86 9.21
CA ILE A 112 0.99 -24.90 8.72
C ILE A 112 1.76 -24.20 9.85
N THR A 113 1.35 -24.37 11.08
CA THR A 113 2.00 -23.75 12.25
C THR A 113 3.49 -24.10 12.30
N GLY A 114 4.34 -23.08 12.43
CA GLY A 114 5.80 -23.25 12.49
C GLY A 114 6.51 -23.37 11.13
N LEU A 115 5.79 -23.35 10.02
CA LEU A 115 6.35 -23.33 8.68
C LEU A 115 6.69 -21.90 8.24
N ASN A 116 7.57 -21.75 7.23
CA ASN A 116 7.69 -20.49 6.52
C ASN A 116 6.54 -20.33 5.49
N ALA A 117 6.40 -19.15 4.88
CA ALA A 117 5.27 -18.84 4.02
C ALA A 117 5.16 -19.75 2.78
N THR A 118 6.26 -20.05 2.10
CA THR A 118 6.25 -20.93 0.92
C THR A 118 5.96 -22.38 1.28
N GLN A 119 6.50 -22.87 2.41
CA GLN A 119 6.18 -24.21 2.94
C GLN A 119 4.69 -24.31 3.32
N ALA A 120 4.14 -23.24 3.94
CA ALA A 120 2.73 -23.20 4.30
C ALA A 120 1.82 -23.26 3.06
N PHE A 121 2.14 -22.52 2.02
CA PHE A 121 1.41 -22.54 0.75
C PHE A 121 1.48 -23.95 0.12
N ALA A 122 2.65 -24.58 0.11
CA ALA A 122 2.79 -25.97 -0.36
C ALA A 122 1.90 -26.93 0.44
N LYS A 123 1.90 -26.78 1.77
CA LYS A 123 1.12 -27.66 2.67
C LYS A 123 -0.39 -27.45 2.52
N ILE A 124 -0.85 -26.19 2.43
CA ILE A 124 -2.27 -25.87 2.17
C ILE A 124 -2.73 -26.52 0.86
N ARG A 125 -1.94 -26.43 -0.22
CA ARG A 125 -2.27 -27.09 -1.48
C ARG A 125 -2.33 -28.62 -1.35
N GLU A 126 -1.32 -29.22 -0.73
CA GLU A 126 -1.26 -30.66 -0.52
C GLU A 126 -2.53 -31.17 0.20
N GLU A 127 -2.87 -30.55 1.32
CA GLU A 127 -4.01 -30.97 2.12
C GLU A 127 -5.36 -30.57 1.48
N GLY A 128 -5.41 -29.45 0.77
CA GLY A 128 -6.59 -29.02 0.01
C GLY A 128 -6.95 -29.99 -1.12
N LEU A 129 -5.95 -30.53 -1.81
CA LEU A 129 -6.17 -31.54 -2.84
C LEU A 129 -6.66 -32.88 -2.25
N LYS A 130 -6.22 -33.24 -1.04
CA LYS A 130 -6.66 -34.48 -0.34
C LYS A 130 -8.04 -34.33 0.28
N ASN A 131 -8.33 -33.15 0.87
CA ASN A 131 -9.50 -32.93 1.70
C ASN A 131 -10.12 -31.55 1.42
N PRO A 132 -10.68 -31.32 0.21
CA PRO A 132 -11.17 -29.99 -0.21
C PRO A 132 -12.33 -29.47 0.64
N ASP A 133 -13.02 -30.34 1.37
CA ASP A 133 -14.08 -29.91 2.29
C ASP A 133 -13.54 -29.33 3.61
N LYS A 134 -12.35 -29.77 4.04
CA LYS A 134 -11.74 -29.34 5.30
C LYS A 134 -10.67 -28.25 5.12
N VAL A 135 -9.92 -28.30 4.02
CA VAL A 135 -8.83 -27.36 3.76
C VAL A 135 -9.15 -26.57 2.50
N LYS A 136 -9.42 -25.30 2.68
CA LYS A 136 -9.71 -24.35 1.59
C LYS A 136 -8.76 -23.17 1.66
N PHE A 137 -8.48 -22.57 0.53
CA PHE A 137 -7.80 -21.28 0.43
C PHE A 137 -8.70 -20.28 -0.29
N VAL A 138 -8.86 -19.10 0.25
CA VAL A 138 -9.62 -18.01 -0.35
C VAL A 138 -8.65 -16.94 -0.82
N SER A 139 -8.63 -16.69 -2.12
CA SER A 139 -7.86 -15.65 -2.79
C SER A 139 -8.67 -14.40 -3.02
N ARG A 140 -8.02 -13.27 -3.09
CA ARG A 140 -8.66 -12.04 -3.60
C ARG A 140 -9.04 -12.15 -5.08
N GLY A 141 -8.20 -12.75 -5.92
CA GLY A 141 -8.47 -12.96 -7.35
C GLY A 141 -8.65 -11.66 -8.18
N ASP A 142 -8.20 -10.50 -7.67
CA ASP A 142 -8.53 -9.15 -8.19
C ASP A 142 -7.34 -8.37 -8.76
N ASN A 143 -6.21 -9.01 -8.99
CA ASN A 143 -4.96 -8.39 -9.44
C ASN A 143 -4.43 -7.26 -8.53
N SER A 144 -4.84 -7.23 -7.26
CA SER A 144 -4.28 -6.34 -6.23
C SER A 144 -2.84 -6.71 -5.87
N GLY A 145 -2.19 -5.85 -5.06
CA GLY A 145 -0.88 -6.15 -4.48
C GLY A 145 -0.88 -7.42 -3.62
N THR A 146 -1.96 -7.68 -2.86
CA THR A 146 -2.12 -8.92 -2.08
C THR A 146 -2.23 -10.14 -2.99
N HIS A 147 -3.02 -10.05 -4.08
CA HIS A 147 -3.13 -11.13 -5.05
C HIS A 147 -1.81 -11.39 -5.78
N THR A 148 -1.08 -10.32 -6.16
CA THR A 148 0.27 -10.47 -6.75
C THR A 148 1.25 -11.12 -5.75
N LYS A 149 1.19 -10.77 -4.47
CA LYS A 149 2.00 -11.40 -3.41
C LYS A 149 1.65 -12.88 -3.26
N GLU A 150 0.39 -13.23 -3.25
CA GLU A 150 -0.10 -14.61 -3.22
C GLU A 150 0.48 -15.43 -4.39
N GLN A 151 0.35 -14.92 -5.62
CA GLN A 151 0.93 -15.58 -6.81
C GLN A 151 2.44 -15.81 -6.68
N SER A 152 3.15 -14.83 -6.11
CA SER A 152 4.58 -14.94 -5.83
C SER A 152 4.90 -16.03 -4.81
N LEU A 153 4.05 -16.21 -3.79
CA LEU A 153 4.20 -17.29 -2.79
C LEU A 153 3.91 -18.67 -3.39
N TRP A 154 2.87 -18.81 -4.22
CA TRP A 154 2.63 -20.05 -4.98
C TRP A 154 3.81 -20.40 -5.87
N LYS A 155 4.36 -19.41 -6.60
CA LYS A 155 5.58 -19.61 -7.40
C LYS A 155 6.77 -20.01 -6.54
N GLY A 156 6.98 -19.36 -5.40
CA GLY A 156 8.04 -19.70 -4.43
C GLY A 156 7.89 -21.10 -3.85
N ALA A 157 6.66 -21.60 -3.72
CA ALA A 157 6.34 -22.97 -3.32
C ALA A 157 6.51 -24.00 -4.47
N GLY A 158 6.93 -23.55 -5.67
CA GLY A 158 7.17 -24.42 -6.81
C GLY A 158 5.96 -24.66 -7.72
N PHE A 159 4.88 -23.86 -7.59
CA PHE A 159 3.66 -24.07 -8.36
C PHE A 159 3.42 -22.94 -9.38
N ASN A 160 2.95 -23.32 -10.56
CA ASN A 160 2.41 -22.38 -11.52
C ASN A 160 1.01 -21.95 -11.07
N TYR A 161 0.74 -20.64 -11.09
CA TYR A 161 -0.55 -20.10 -10.67
C TYR A 161 -1.75 -20.66 -11.47
N SER A 162 -1.59 -20.93 -12.76
CA SER A 162 -2.63 -21.57 -13.58
C SER A 162 -2.99 -22.99 -13.11
N ALA A 163 -2.08 -23.67 -12.42
CA ALA A 163 -2.36 -24.98 -11.80
C ALA A 163 -3.07 -24.83 -10.44
N ILE A 164 -2.97 -23.68 -9.80
CA ILE A 164 -3.67 -23.34 -8.56
C ILE A 164 -5.08 -22.84 -8.88
N ASN A 165 -5.19 -21.81 -9.71
CA ASN A 165 -6.44 -21.24 -10.18
C ASN A 165 -6.99 -22.08 -11.35
N ASN A 166 -7.52 -23.25 -11.01
CA ASN A 166 -8.15 -24.16 -11.96
C ASN A 166 -9.53 -24.52 -11.43
N SER A 167 -10.55 -24.48 -12.28
CA SER A 167 -11.94 -24.77 -11.94
C SER A 167 -12.19 -26.14 -11.33
N THR A 168 -11.25 -27.08 -11.47
CA THR A 168 -11.29 -28.40 -10.83
C THR A 168 -10.77 -28.39 -9.39
N ASN A 169 -10.15 -27.29 -8.95
CA ASN A 169 -9.59 -27.15 -7.59
C ASN A 169 -10.65 -26.60 -6.63
N HIS A 170 -11.54 -27.46 -6.14
CA HIS A 170 -12.61 -27.08 -5.21
C HIS A 170 -12.12 -26.55 -3.85
N TRP A 171 -10.83 -26.70 -3.54
CA TRP A 171 -10.19 -26.15 -2.35
C TRP A 171 -9.73 -24.70 -2.51
N TYR A 172 -9.62 -24.19 -3.76
CA TYR A 172 -9.19 -22.83 -4.06
C TYR A 172 -10.36 -21.99 -4.55
N LEU A 173 -10.61 -20.88 -3.87
CA LEU A 173 -11.75 -20.01 -4.12
C LEU A 173 -11.27 -18.59 -4.37
N GLU A 174 -11.85 -17.87 -5.32
CA GLU A 174 -11.57 -16.46 -5.58
C GLU A 174 -12.79 -15.60 -5.25
N THR A 175 -12.56 -14.45 -4.57
CA THR A 175 -13.64 -13.53 -4.25
C THR A 175 -13.86 -12.48 -5.33
N GLY A 176 -12.82 -12.08 -6.06
CA GLY A 176 -12.85 -10.95 -7.00
C GLY A 176 -13.04 -9.59 -6.30
N THR A 177 -12.86 -9.51 -4.96
CA THR A 177 -13.20 -8.32 -4.16
C THR A 177 -12.06 -7.85 -3.27
N GLY A 178 -12.28 -6.76 -2.51
CA GLY A 178 -11.35 -6.20 -1.53
C GLY A 178 -11.04 -7.13 -0.36
N MET A 179 -9.99 -6.82 0.40
CA MET A 179 -9.46 -7.69 1.46
C MET A 179 -10.44 -7.93 2.60
N GLY A 180 -11.25 -6.91 2.98
CA GLY A 180 -12.26 -7.07 4.03
C GLY A 180 -13.30 -8.15 3.68
N ALA A 181 -13.89 -8.09 2.48
CA ALA A 181 -14.84 -9.10 2.01
C ALA A 181 -14.18 -10.48 1.87
N THR A 182 -12.92 -10.53 1.45
CA THR A 182 -12.14 -11.77 1.40
C THR A 182 -11.97 -12.39 2.79
N LEU A 183 -11.66 -11.59 3.82
CA LEU A 183 -11.57 -12.06 5.21
C LEU A 183 -12.90 -12.61 5.73
N VAL A 184 -14.02 -11.93 5.42
CA VAL A 184 -15.37 -12.40 5.80
C VAL A 184 -15.66 -13.76 5.16
N MET A 185 -15.46 -13.90 3.85
CA MET A 185 -15.65 -15.18 3.15
C MET A 185 -14.70 -16.27 3.68
N THR A 186 -13.45 -15.93 3.98
CA THR A 186 -12.48 -16.87 4.58
C THR A 186 -12.99 -17.39 5.92
N ASN A 187 -13.51 -16.49 6.76
CA ASN A 187 -14.07 -16.85 8.05
C ASN A 187 -15.30 -17.76 7.93
N GLU A 188 -16.23 -17.44 7.03
CA GLU A 188 -17.42 -18.24 6.76
C GLU A 188 -17.09 -19.65 6.22
N LYS A 189 -16.05 -19.74 5.40
CA LYS A 189 -15.60 -21.03 4.82
C LYS A 189 -14.63 -21.80 5.72
N SER A 190 -14.28 -21.27 6.89
CA SER A 190 -13.22 -21.83 7.76
C SER A 190 -11.96 -22.14 6.95
N ALA A 191 -11.49 -21.17 6.16
CA ALA A 191 -10.44 -21.33 5.17
C ALA A 191 -9.14 -20.60 5.56
N TYR A 192 -8.13 -20.78 4.75
CA TYR A 192 -6.88 -20.00 4.76
C TYR A 192 -6.96 -18.84 3.80
N THR A 193 -6.28 -17.74 4.10
CA THR A 193 -6.03 -16.64 3.14
C THR A 193 -4.75 -15.90 3.48
N LEU A 194 -4.24 -15.19 2.48
CA LEU A 194 -3.22 -14.16 2.65
C LEU A 194 -3.89 -12.80 2.86
N THR A 195 -3.50 -12.09 3.90
CA THR A 195 -4.00 -10.73 4.20
C THR A 195 -2.86 -9.83 4.65
N ASP A 196 -2.96 -8.53 4.44
CA ASP A 196 -2.08 -7.61 5.13
C ASP A 196 -2.45 -7.49 6.62
N MET A 197 -1.45 -7.24 7.46
CA MET A 197 -1.60 -7.14 8.90
C MET A 197 -2.63 -6.08 9.30
N SER A 198 -2.62 -4.92 8.65
CA SER A 198 -3.45 -3.78 9.02
C SER A 198 -4.94 -4.07 8.77
N THR A 199 -5.30 -4.63 7.62
CA THR A 199 -6.69 -5.03 7.34
C THR A 199 -7.13 -6.15 8.29
N PHE A 200 -6.28 -7.17 8.54
CA PHE A 200 -6.63 -8.22 9.50
C PHE A 200 -6.92 -7.65 10.88
N MET A 201 -6.09 -6.75 11.38
CA MET A 201 -6.31 -6.12 12.71
C MET A 201 -7.58 -5.30 12.78
N ALA A 202 -7.95 -4.61 11.69
CA ALA A 202 -9.20 -3.86 11.62
C ALA A 202 -10.44 -4.77 11.71
N TYR A 203 -10.37 -5.99 11.17
CA TYR A 203 -11.48 -6.96 11.15
C TYR A 203 -11.45 -7.98 12.28
N LYS A 204 -10.33 -8.10 13.02
CA LYS A 204 -10.07 -9.18 14.00
C LYS A 204 -11.19 -9.39 15.01
N GLY A 205 -11.87 -8.34 15.47
CA GLY A 205 -12.97 -8.42 16.44
C GLY A 205 -14.19 -9.19 15.94
N ASN A 206 -14.36 -9.33 14.63
CA ASN A 206 -15.49 -9.98 13.97
C ASN A 206 -15.12 -11.31 13.32
N LEU A 207 -13.89 -11.80 13.52
CA LEU A 207 -13.38 -13.01 12.88
C LEU A 207 -12.97 -14.05 13.93
N SER A 208 -13.23 -15.32 13.63
CA SER A 208 -12.68 -16.46 14.37
C SER A 208 -11.30 -16.90 13.87
N LEU A 209 -10.82 -16.28 12.78
CA LEU A 209 -9.52 -16.54 12.19
C LEU A 209 -8.38 -16.09 13.10
N VAL A 210 -7.28 -16.82 13.05
CA VAL A 210 -6.03 -16.47 13.74
C VAL A 210 -4.87 -16.38 12.75
N PRO A 211 -3.92 -15.48 12.98
CA PRO A 211 -2.73 -15.38 12.14
C PRO A 211 -1.72 -16.46 12.58
N LEU A 212 -1.49 -17.47 11.76
CA LEU A 212 -0.52 -18.54 12.03
C LEU A 212 0.89 -18.16 11.60
N ILE A 213 1.04 -17.43 10.49
CA ILE A 213 2.33 -16.96 10.01
C ILE A 213 2.28 -15.45 9.87
N GLN A 214 3.12 -14.75 10.63
CA GLN A 214 3.02 -13.30 10.84
C GLN A 214 4.28 -12.53 10.44
N GLY A 215 5.25 -13.15 9.79
CA GLY A 215 6.52 -12.50 9.48
C GLY A 215 7.37 -13.31 8.53
N GLY A 216 8.62 -12.88 8.41
CA GLY A 216 9.55 -13.45 7.46
C GLY A 216 9.71 -12.59 6.21
N LYS A 217 10.86 -12.74 5.54
CA LYS A 217 11.23 -11.94 4.38
C LYS A 217 10.21 -12.06 3.23
N GLU A 218 9.62 -13.23 3.09
CA GLU A 218 8.63 -13.54 2.04
C GLU A 218 7.31 -12.80 2.24
N LEU A 219 6.95 -12.50 3.50
CA LEU A 219 5.71 -11.81 3.86
C LEU A 219 5.89 -10.30 4.04
N LEU A 220 7.08 -9.78 3.77
CA LEU A 220 7.32 -8.34 3.88
C LEU A 220 6.48 -7.55 2.88
N ASN A 221 5.86 -6.48 3.34
CA ASN A 221 4.99 -5.59 2.59
C ASN A 221 5.50 -4.15 2.76
N ILE A 222 6.07 -3.57 1.70
CA ILE A 222 6.76 -2.29 1.73
C ILE A 222 5.93 -1.26 0.97
N TYR A 223 5.61 -0.15 1.62
CA TYR A 223 4.85 0.94 1.03
C TYR A 223 5.79 2.00 0.47
N VAL A 224 5.56 2.34 -0.79
CA VAL A 224 6.42 3.20 -1.59
C VAL A 224 5.62 4.37 -2.16
N ALA A 225 6.14 5.57 -2.01
CA ALA A 225 5.64 6.78 -2.65
C ALA A 225 6.50 7.10 -3.88
N ILE A 226 5.85 7.46 -5.01
CA ILE A 226 6.52 7.78 -6.27
C ILE A 226 5.86 9.04 -6.85
N ALA A 227 6.61 10.15 -6.90
CA ALA A 227 6.16 11.38 -7.55
C ALA A 227 6.13 11.20 -9.07
N MET A 228 5.16 11.79 -9.74
CA MET A 228 5.09 11.80 -11.19
C MET A 228 6.27 12.54 -11.78
N ASN A 229 6.78 12.05 -12.92
CA ASN A 229 7.86 12.67 -13.66
C ASN A 229 7.31 13.84 -14.49
N PRO A 230 7.68 15.11 -14.18
CA PRO A 230 7.16 16.28 -14.90
C PRO A 230 7.59 16.34 -16.37
N ALA A 231 8.66 15.65 -16.76
CA ALA A 231 9.06 15.55 -18.16
C ALA A 231 8.03 14.79 -19.00
N LYS A 232 7.30 13.85 -18.40
CA LYS A 232 6.27 13.04 -19.05
C LYS A 232 4.86 13.51 -18.70
N HIS A 233 4.66 14.06 -17.51
CA HIS A 233 3.38 14.48 -16.96
C HIS A 233 3.43 15.96 -16.56
N GLN A 234 3.35 16.85 -17.55
CA GLN A 234 3.53 18.32 -17.37
C GLN A 234 2.52 18.95 -16.41
N GLY A 235 1.34 18.34 -16.21
CA GLY A 235 0.31 18.82 -15.28
C GLY A 235 0.50 18.38 -13.83
N ALA A 236 1.45 17.48 -13.55
CA ALA A 236 1.67 16.95 -12.21
C ALA A 236 2.47 17.93 -11.33
N ASN A 237 2.01 18.15 -10.10
CA ASN A 237 2.69 19.01 -9.15
C ASN A 237 3.81 18.24 -8.41
N CYS A 238 4.91 18.04 -9.11
CA CYS A 238 6.10 17.36 -8.58
C CYS A 238 6.62 18.01 -7.29
N THR A 239 6.55 19.33 -7.16
CA THR A 239 7.04 20.04 -5.97
C THR A 239 6.21 19.69 -4.73
N LEU A 240 4.89 19.68 -4.84
CA LEU A 240 4.02 19.26 -3.74
C LEU A 240 4.14 17.77 -3.44
N ALA A 241 4.27 16.93 -4.49
CA ALA A 241 4.51 15.50 -4.33
C ALA A 241 5.79 15.22 -3.53
N ASN A 242 6.91 15.88 -3.88
CA ASN A 242 8.16 15.78 -3.13
C ASN A 242 8.06 16.33 -1.71
N LYS A 243 7.26 17.37 -1.49
CA LYS A 243 7.02 17.91 -0.15
C LYS A 243 6.32 16.90 0.75
N LEU A 244 5.29 16.20 0.24
CA LEU A 244 4.64 15.10 0.97
C LEU A 244 5.61 13.93 1.20
N ILE A 245 6.35 13.51 0.19
CA ILE A 245 7.35 12.43 0.32
C ILE A 245 8.38 12.78 1.41
N ASN A 246 8.89 14.01 1.42
CA ASN A 246 9.81 14.48 2.45
C ASN A 246 9.20 14.41 3.86
N PHE A 247 7.93 14.79 3.99
CA PHE A 247 7.20 14.66 5.24
C PHE A 247 7.09 13.18 5.66
N LEU A 248 6.71 12.28 4.76
CA LEU A 248 6.58 10.85 5.05
C LEU A 248 7.88 10.21 5.56
N VAL A 249 9.04 10.60 5.03
CA VAL A 249 10.35 10.07 5.44
C VAL A 249 11.05 10.92 6.51
N SER A 250 10.47 12.04 6.95
CA SER A 250 10.98 12.87 8.04
C SER A 250 10.85 12.17 9.39
N ASP A 251 11.58 12.64 10.41
CA ASP A 251 11.47 12.11 11.78
C ASP A 251 10.02 12.17 12.29
N LYS A 252 9.30 13.26 11.99
CA LYS A 252 7.89 13.43 12.37
C LYS A 252 6.99 12.43 11.67
N GLY A 253 7.09 12.30 10.34
CA GLY A 253 6.30 11.34 9.57
C GLY A 253 6.57 9.89 10.01
N GLN A 254 7.84 9.54 10.22
CA GLN A 254 8.24 8.21 10.67
C GLN A 254 7.74 7.89 12.09
N ALA A 255 7.73 8.88 12.99
CA ALA A 255 7.17 8.72 14.33
C ALA A 255 5.63 8.51 14.29
N LEU A 256 4.91 9.24 13.43
CA LEU A 256 3.48 9.05 13.23
C LEU A 256 3.18 7.64 12.71
N ILE A 257 3.92 7.16 11.71
CA ILE A 257 3.79 5.81 11.13
C ILE A 257 4.05 4.74 12.20
N ALA A 258 5.15 4.85 12.96
CA ALA A 258 5.55 3.87 13.97
C ALA A 258 4.59 3.80 15.19
N ASN A 259 3.76 4.83 15.40
CA ASN A 259 2.78 4.86 16.47
C ASN A 259 1.34 4.60 15.99
N PHE A 260 1.12 4.60 14.67
CA PHE A 260 -0.21 4.44 14.12
C PHE A 260 -0.83 3.09 14.49
N GLY A 261 -2.02 3.13 15.03
CA GLY A 261 -2.78 1.95 15.46
C GLY A 261 -2.48 1.45 16.88
N LYS A 262 -1.42 1.91 17.55
CA LYS A 262 -1.06 1.42 18.89
C LYS A 262 -2.17 1.61 19.91
N GLU A 263 -2.82 2.76 19.93
CA GLU A 263 -3.90 3.06 20.86
C GLU A 263 -5.12 2.17 20.62
N LYS A 264 -5.52 2.03 19.36
CA LYS A 264 -6.73 1.28 18.96
C LYS A 264 -6.54 -0.25 19.00
N TYR A 265 -5.35 -0.74 18.63
CA TYR A 265 -5.11 -2.17 18.43
C TYR A 265 -4.06 -2.77 19.39
N GLY A 266 -3.50 -1.97 20.31
CA GLY A 266 -2.46 -2.40 21.25
C GLY A 266 -1.07 -2.62 20.60
N GLN A 267 -0.96 -2.42 19.30
CA GLN A 267 0.29 -2.55 18.53
C GLN A 267 0.26 -1.65 17.29
N PRO A 268 1.42 -1.25 16.75
CA PRO A 268 1.46 -0.48 15.51
C PRO A 268 0.97 -1.33 14.33
N LEU A 269 0.26 -0.70 13.39
CA LEU A 269 -0.14 -1.34 12.14
C LEU A 269 0.91 -1.21 11.03
N PHE A 270 1.84 -0.28 11.20
CA PHE A 270 2.94 -0.01 10.28
C PHE A 270 4.23 0.23 11.05
N PHE A 271 5.34 -0.02 10.40
CA PHE A 271 6.68 0.24 10.90
C PHE A 271 7.36 1.27 10.02
N ALA A 272 8.17 2.13 10.64
CA ALA A 272 8.97 3.12 9.95
C ALA A 272 10.01 2.46 9.04
N ALA A 273 10.10 2.88 7.77
CA ALA A 273 11.09 2.34 6.85
C ALA A 273 12.49 2.88 7.14
N ARG A 274 12.60 4.15 7.52
CA ARG A 274 13.88 4.79 7.85
C ARG A 274 14.56 4.11 9.03
N GLY A 275 15.86 3.82 8.91
CA GLY A 275 16.62 3.01 9.86
C GLY A 275 16.44 1.48 9.67
N ASN A 276 15.57 1.06 8.76
CA ASN A 276 15.36 -0.35 8.42
C ASN A 276 15.52 -0.64 6.91
N CYS A 277 15.96 0.33 6.11
CA CYS A 277 15.94 0.30 4.64
C CYS A 277 16.56 -0.95 4.06
N THR A 278 17.80 -1.26 4.40
CA THR A 278 18.49 -2.47 3.90
C THR A 278 17.84 -3.76 4.37
N LYS A 279 17.31 -3.79 5.61
CA LYS A 279 16.59 -4.96 6.14
C LYS A 279 15.31 -5.28 5.37
N ILE A 280 14.63 -4.24 4.87
CA ILE A 280 13.40 -4.39 4.10
C ILE A 280 13.66 -4.48 2.58
N GLY A 281 14.91 -4.42 2.14
CA GLY A 281 15.29 -4.52 0.72
C GLY A 281 15.04 -3.25 -0.08
N CYS A 282 15.03 -2.09 0.58
CA CYS A 282 15.18 -0.76 0.00
C CYS A 282 16.64 -0.32 0.08
N SER A 283 17.08 0.56 -0.80
CA SER A 283 18.38 1.25 -0.64
C SER A 283 18.26 2.37 0.40
N GLU A 284 19.38 2.81 0.96
CA GLU A 284 19.38 3.94 1.90
C GLU A 284 18.83 5.22 1.23
N ASP A 285 19.11 5.43 -0.05
CA ASP A 285 18.57 6.56 -0.83
C ASP A 285 17.04 6.51 -0.95
N GLU A 286 16.45 5.31 -1.03
CA GLU A 286 14.99 5.16 -1.08
C GLU A 286 14.29 5.50 0.23
N CYS A 287 15.02 5.58 1.35
CA CYS A 287 14.49 5.97 2.65
C CYS A 287 15.02 7.33 3.15
N ALA A 288 16.01 7.91 2.48
CA ALA A 288 16.62 9.17 2.91
C ALA A 288 15.63 10.34 2.79
N VAL A 289 15.84 11.38 3.59
CA VAL A 289 15.14 12.64 3.35
C VAL A 289 15.67 13.20 2.04
N PRO A 290 14.85 13.39 1.01
CA PRO A 290 15.33 13.90 -0.26
C PRO A 290 15.85 15.31 -0.10
N THR A 291 17.08 15.51 -0.50
CA THR A 291 17.55 16.83 -0.88
C THR A 291 17.10 17.02 -2.34
N ASN A 292 16.00 17.76 -2.56
CA ASN A 292 15.58 18.26 -3.88
C ASN A 292 15.65 17.22 -5.02
N ALA A 293 14.79 16.20 -4.99
CA ALA A 293 14.54 15.43 -6.21
C ALA A 293 14.14 16.44 -7.30
N SER A 294 14.98 16.55 -8.34
CA SER A 294 14.83 17.58 -9.35
C SER A 294 13.50 17.45 -10.07
N CYS A 295 12.59 18.38 -9.80
CA CYS A 295 11.36 18.55 -10.57
C CYS A 295 11.59 19.32 -11.90
N SER A 296 12.83 19.66 -12.23
CA SER A 296 13.16 20.33 -13.50
C SER A 296 13.29 19.28 -14.61
N ALA A 297 12.62 19.50 -15.72
CA ALA A 297 12.67 18.63 -16.92
C ALA A 297 14.09 18.42 -17.48
N ALA A 298 15.07 19.25 -17.08
CA ALA A 298 16.43 19.25 -17.61
C ALA A 298 17.35 18.16 -17.01
N ASN A 299 17.03 17.56 -15.86
CA ASN A 299 17.96 16.65 -15.16
C ASN A 299 17.70 15.16 -15.37
N ASN A 300 16.66 14.77 -16.11
CA ASN A 300 16.34 13.36 -16.29
C ASN A 300 17.12 12.66 -17.43
N ALA A 301 17.81 13.41 -18.29
CA ALA A 301 18.65 12.83 -19.35
C ALA A 301 20.02 12.32 -18.86
N ALA A 302 20.46 12.68 -17.65
CA ALA A 302 21.77 12.33 -17.13
C ALA A 302 21.80 11.07 -16.23
N ALA A 303 20.64 10.51 -15.87
CA ALA A 303 20.54 9.31 -15.04
C ALA A 303 20.56 7.99 -15.83
N GLU A 304 20.47 8.05 -17.17
CA GLU A 304 20.45 6.86 -18.05
C GLU A 304 21.83 6.36 -18.50
N ILE A 305 22.94 7.00 -18.04
CA ILE A 305 24.31 6.58 -18.41
C ILE A 305 25.17 6.42 -17.14
N ARG A 306 24.77 5.52 -16.25
CA ARG A 306 25.70 4.94 -15.26
C ARG A 306 25.24 3.56 -14.80
#